data_85651f66600437f8926623d5a2690aed
#
_entry.id   85651f66600437f8926623d5a2690aed
#
_cell.length_a   1.000
_cell.length_b   1.000
_cell.length_c   1.000
_cell.angle_alpha   90.00
_cell.angle_beta   90.00
_cell.angle_gamma   90.00
#
_symmetry.space_group_name_H-M   'P 1'
#
loop_
_entity.id
_entity.type
_entity.pdbx_description
1 polymer ?
#
loop_
_entity_poly.entity_id
_entity_poly.type
_entity_poly.pdbx_seq_one_letter_code
_entity_poly.pdbx_strand_id
1 'polypeptide(L)'
;MAIEVHGVCPYFEVYDMPNSIRFYRDHLGFEIVSTSPHRGGDKDRFHWCWLRLGTAEIMLNTAYEIDEERPPLENYLRERKHRDTCLYFGCPDVDGAYAELVAKGVVVDRPPTVAPYGMKQMYLHDPDGFGLCFQWKAV
;
A
#
# COMPACT_ATOMS: atom_id res chain seq x y z
N MET A 1 -12.80 30.43 7.78
CA MET A 1 -13.37 29.76 6.60
C MET A 1 -12.51 28.56 6.25
N ALA A 2 -13.10 27.38 6.03
CA ALA A 2 -12.38 26.19 5.63
C ALA A 2 -12.51 25.94 4.13
N ILE A 3 -11.51 25.31 3.52
CA ILE A 3 -11.57 24.86 2.12
C ILE A 3 -12.53 23.67 2.07
N GLU A 4 -13.44 23.66 1.12
CA GLU A 4 -14.35 22.53 0.91
C GLU A 4 -13.59 21.37 0.29
N VAL A 5 -13.59 20.21 0.96
CA VAL A 5 -12.88 19.02 0.52
C VAL A 5 -13.83 17.82 0.56
N HIS A 6 -13.83 16.98 -0.48
CA HIS A 6 -14.69 15.80 -0.59
C HIS A 6 -13.93 14.48 -0.44
N GLY A 7 -12.69 14.52 -0.02
CA GLY A 7 -11.91 13.31 0.21
C GLY A 7 -10.43 13.56 -0.02
N VAL A 8 -9.66 12.48 0.14
CA VAL A 8 -8.22 12.50 -0.11
C VAL A 8 -7.81 11.17 -0.73
N CYS A 9 -6.89 11.21 -1.67
CA CYS A 9 -6.31 10.02 -2.27
C CYS A 9 -4.79 10.13 -2.15
N PRO A 10 -4.16 9.33 -1.28
CA PRO A 10 -2.70 9.32 -1.16
C PRO A 10 -2.04 8.91 -2.47
N TYR A 11 -0.89 9.49 -2.73
CA TYR A 11 -0.06 9.18 -3.90
C TYR A 11 1.29 8.67 -3.41
N PHE A 12 1.69 7.48 -3.87
CA PHE A 12 2.98 6.88 -3.55
C PHE A 12 3.79 6.66 -4.82
N GLU A 13 5.05 7.04 -4.78
CA GLU A 13 6.00 6.66 -5.83
C GLU A 13 6.54 5.27 -5.54
N VAL A 14 6.52 4.40 -6.54
CA VAL A 14 6.98 3.00 -6.44
C VAL A 14 8.13 2.75 -7.39
N TYR A 15 9.02 1.85 -7.00
CA TYR A 15 10.17 1.50 -7.83
C TYR A 15 9.82 0.47 -8.90
N ASP A 16 8.99 -0.51 -8.56
CA ASP A 16 8.65 -1.65 -9.43
C ASP A 16 7.13 -1.82 -9.44
N MET A 17 6.48 -1.25 -10.45
CA MET A 17 5.01 -1.28 -10.52
C MET A 17 4.44 -2.70 -10.50
N PRO A 18 4.91 -3.67 -11.31
CA PRO A 18 4.36 -5.02 -11.23
C PRO A 18 4.45 -5.64 -9.83
N ASN A 19 5.56 -5.43 -9.12
CA ASN A 19 5.72 -5.94 -7.76
C ASN A 19 4.77 -5.25 -6.78
N SER A 20 4.59 -3.94 -6.91
CA SER A 20 3.66 -3.18 -6.07
C SER A 20 2.21 -3.58 -6.33
N ILE A 21 1.84 -3.83 -7.59
CA ILE A 21 0.50 -4.29 -7.93
C ILE A 21 0.23 -5.68 -7.36
N ARG A 22 1.20 -6.60 -7.41
CA ARG A 22 1.04 -7.90 -6.76
C ARG A 22 0.76 -7.75 -5.27
N PHE A 23 1.46 -6.84 -4.61
CA PHE A 23 1.24 -6.58 -3.20
C PHE A 23 -0.15 -5.99 -2.93
N TYR A 24 -0.50 -4.89 -3.56
CA TYR A 24 -1.77 -4.20 -3.27
C TYR A 24 -2.99 -4.96 -3.79
N ARG A 25 -2.95 -5.49 -5.00
CA ARG A 25 -4.07 -6.20 -5.59
C ARG A 25 -4.16 -7.65 -5.11
N ASP A 26 -3.07 -8.42 -5.29
CA ASP A 26 -3.12 -9.87 -5.08
C ASP A 26 -3.03 -10.23 -3.60
N HIS A 27 -2.29 -9.48 -2.81
CA HIS A 27 -2.16 -9.75 -1.38
C HIS A 27 -3.18 -9.01 -0.53
N LEU A 28 -3.40 -7.72 -0.75
CA LEU A 28 -4.31 -6.92 0.07
C LEU A 28 -5.74 -6.88 -0.45
N GLY A 29 -5.97 -7.15 -1.73
CA GLY A 29 -7.31 -7.18 -2.30
C GLY A 29 -7.77 -5.87 -2.93
N PHE A 30 -6.87 -4.91 -3.16
CA PHE A 30 -7.23 -3.70 -3.89
C PHE A 30 -7.63 -4.05 -5.33
N GLU A 31 -8.59 -3.32 -5.87
CA GLU A 31 -8.93 -3.39 -7.28
C GLU A 31 -8.33 -2.22 -8.04
N ILE A 32 -7.93 -2.46 -9.28
CA ILE A 32 -7.45 -1.41 -10.17
C ILE A 32 -8.66 -0.70 -10.76
N VAL A 33 -8.77 0.62 -10.47
CA VAL A 33 -9.84 1.45 -11.01
C VAL A 33 -9.46 2.01 -12.38
N SER A 34 -8.20 2.45 -12.52
CA SER A 34 -7.71 3.03 -13.77
C SER A 34 -6.18 2.95 -13.81
N THR A 35 -5.62 2.92 -15.02
CA THR A 35 -4.18 2.93 -15.24
C THR A 35 -3.82 3.87 -16.39
N SER A 36 -2.53 4.28 -16.43
CA SER A 36 -1.93 4.83 -17.62
C SER A 36 -1.72 3.72 -18.67
N PRO A 37 -1.32 4.05 -19.91
CA PRO A 37 -1.13 3.04 -20.95
C PRO A 37 -0.10 1.97 -20.56
N HIS A 38 -0.38 0.72 -20.95
CA HIS A 38 0.53 -0.41 -20.77
C HIS A 38 1.83 -0.17 -21.55
N ARG A 39 2.97 -0.52 -20.91
CA ARG A 39 4.31 -0.23 -21.44
C ARG A 39 4.98 -1.43 -22.11
N GLY A 40 4.28 -2.54 -22.29
CA GLY A 40 4.84 -3.78 -22.82
C GLY A 40 5.40 -4.69 -21.73
N GLY A 41 5.59 -5.97 -22.05
CA GLY A 41 6.09 -6.95 -21.08
C GLY A 41 5.03 -7.39 -20.08
N ASP A 42 5.36 -7.37 -18.79
CA ASP A 42 4.44 -7.77 -17.73
C ASP A 42 3.11 -7.03 -17.83
N LYS A 43 2.00 -7.72 -17.59
CA LYS A 43 0.63 -7.16 -17.70
C LYS A 43 0.41 -5.94 -16.80
N ASP A 44 1.16 -5.82 -15.72
CA ASP A 44 1.04 -4.74 -14.76
C ASP A 44 2.10 -3.65 -14.95
N ARG A 45 2.72 -3.61 -16.11
CA ARG A 45 3.74 -2.63 -16.43
C ARG A 45 3.13 -1.37 -17.05
N PHE A 46 2.78 -0.44 -16.18
CA PHE A 46 2.33 0.91 -16.51
C PHE A 46 2.95 1.88 -15.50
N HIS A 47 2.89 3.18 -15.74
CA HIS A 47 3.56 4.16 -14.87
C HIS A 47 2.67 4.71 -13.76
N TRP A 48 1.37 4.67 -13.94
CA TRP A 48 0.41 5.20 -12.96
C TRP A 48 -0.80 4.28 -12.85
N CYS A 49 -1.34 4.20 -11.62
CA CYS A 49 -2.63 3.54 -11.41
C CYS A 49 -3.37 4.15 -10.22
N TRP A 50 -4.68 3.94 -10.24
CA TRP A 50 -5.60 4.27 -9.16
C TRP A 50 -6.19 2.97 -8.62
N LEU A 51 -6.06 2.77 -7.31
CA LEU A 51 -6.48 1.55 -6.62
C LEU A 51 -7.54 1.85 -5.56
N ARG A 52 -8.44 0.89 -5.34
CA ARG A 52 -9.50 1.03 -4.34
C ARG A 52 -9.66 -0.27 -3.55
N LEU A 53 -9.84 -0.15 -2.23
CA LEU A 53 -10.19 -1.25 -1.34
C LEU A 53 -11.27 -0.73 -0.38
N GLY A 54 -12.53 -1.20 -0.56
CA GLY A 54 -13.65 -0.60 0.15
C GLY A 54 -13.79 0.88 -0.20
N THR A 55 -13.77 1.74 0.79
CA THR A 55 -13.79 3.19 0.60
C THR A 55 -12.38 3.81 0.57
N ALA A 56 -11.35 3.00 0.80
CA ALA A 56 -9.96 3.47 0.76
C ALA A 56 -9.47 3.54 -0.68
N GLU A 57 -8.76 4.61 -1.01
CA GLU A 57 -8.19 4.83 -2.33
C GLU A 57 -6.73 5.23 -2.22
N ILE A 58 -5.90 4.76 -3.14
CA ILE A 58 -4.52 5.19 -3.27
C ILE A 58 -4.14 5.26 -4.75
N MET A 59 -3.17 6.10 -5.06
CA MET A 59 -2.55 6.15 -6.39
C MET A 59 -1.10 5.71 -6.28
N LEU A 60 -0.64 4.97 -7.26
CA LEU A 60 0.77 4.61 -7.40
C LEU A 60 1.30 5.20 -8.70
N ASN A 61 2.51 5.70 -8.66
CA ASN A 61 3.23 6.13 -9.85
C ASN A 61 4.67 5.66 -9.76
N THR A 62 5.29 5.31 -10.89
CA THR A 62 6.70 4.94 -10.86
C THR A 62 7.55 6.12 -10.41
N ALA A 63 8.65 5.83 -9.72
CA ALA A 63 9.60 6.85 -9.28
C ALA A 63 10.45 7.41 -10.45
N TYR A 64 10.07 7.11 -11.67
CA TYR A 64 10.69 7.54 -12.92
C TYR A 64 9.63 7.63 -14.00
N GLU A 65 9.78 8.56 -14.93
CA GLU A 65 8.79 8.76 -16.01
C GLU A 65 9.16 7.98 -17.28
N ILE A 66 10.44 7.70 -17.47
CA ILE A 66 10.98 7.00 -18.63
C ILE A 66 11.80 5.81 -18.12
N ASP A 67 11.59 4.62 -18.69
CA ASP A 67 12.27 3.40 -18.24
C ASP A 67 13.79 3.53 -18.27
N GLU A 68 14.34 4.27 -19.23
CA GLU A 68 15.78 4.51 -19.37
C GLU A 68 16.35 5.35 -18.22
N GLU A 69 15.50 6.10 -17.52
CA GLU A 69 15.89 6.93 -16.38
C GLU A 69 15.72 6.21 -15.05
N ARG A 70 15.34 4.93 -15.08
CA ARG A 70 15.16 4.14 -13.87
C ARG A 70 16.47 4.08 -13.08
N PRO A 71 16.49 4.61 -11.84
CA PRO A 71 17.70 4.59 -11.04
C PRO A 71 18.03 3.17 -10.57
N PRO A 72 19.28 2.90 -10.16
CA PRO A 72 19.62 1.62 -9.52
C PRO A 72 18.75 1.37 -8.29
N LEU A 73 18.45 0.08 -8.05
CA LEU A 73 17.63 -0.31 -6.90
C LEU A 73 18.37 -0.04 -5.59
N GLU A 74 17.82 0.86 -4.80
CA GLU A 74 18.35 1.22 -3.48
C GLU A 74 17.32 0.85 -2.41
N ASN A 75 16.94 -0.42 -2.33
CA ASN A 75 15.88 -0.91 -1.46
C ASN A 75 16.02 -0.40 -0.02
N TYR A 76 17.19 -0.54 0.57
CA TYR A 76 17.41 -0.13 1.96
C TYR A 76 17.12 1.36 2.17
N LEU A 77 17.60 2.22 1.26
CA LEU A 77 17.38 3.65 1.38
C LEU A 77 15.92 4.04 1.16
N ARG A 78 15.24 3.37 0.20
CA ARG A 78 13.81 3.63 -0.04
C ARG A 78 12.97 3.25 1.16
N GLU A 79 13.15 2.05 1.68
CA GLU A 79 12.44 1.58 2.87
C GLU A 79 12.66 2.51 4.05
N ARG A 80 13.90 2.95 4.24
CA ARG A 80 14.25 3.85 5.33
C ARG A 80 13.63 5.22 5.17
N LYS A 81 13.61 5.77 3.94
CA LYS A 81 13.01 7.07 3.64
C LYS A 81 11.50 7.08 3.88
N HIS A 82 10.83 5.97 3.61
CA HIS A 82 9.38 5.88 3.71
C HIS A 82 8.88 5.41 5.06
N ARG A 83 9.78 5.05 5.98
CA ARG A 83 9.46 4.50 7.30
C ARG A 83 8.52 5.38 8.13
N ASP A 84 8.61 6.69 7.97
CA ASP A 84 7.79 7.64 8.74
C ASP A 84 6.39 7.84 8.17
N THR A 85 6.09 7.25 7.01
CA THR A 85 4.78 7.37 6.37
C THR A 85 3.97 6.10 6.60
N CYS A 86 2.77 6.25 7.16
CA CYS A 86 1.89 5.12 7.44
C CYS A 86 0.45 5.47 7.11
N LEU A 87 -0.24 4.59 6.38
CA LEU A 87 -1.67 4.69 6.16
C LEU A 87 -2.41 3.82 7.17
N TYR A 88 -3.46 4.37 7.79
CA TYR A 88 -4.29 3.65 8.74
C TYR A 88 -5.62 3.29 8.10
N PHE A 89 -5.90 1.99 8.05
CA PHE A 89 -7.14 1.45 7.47
C PHE A 89 -8.08 0.99 8.56
N GLY A 90 -9.34 1.41 8.50
CA GLY A 90 -10.39 0.86 9.36
C GLY A 90 -10.72 -0.56 8.90
N CYS A 91 -10.45 -1.55 9.75
CA CYS A 91 -10.59 -2.97 9.41
C CYS A 91 -11.27 -3.70 10.59
N PRO A 92 -12.59 -3.93 10.51
CA PRO A 92 -13.31 -4.56 11.63
C PRO A 92 -12.78 -5.92 12.07
N ASP A 93 -12.32 -6.74 11.12
CA ASP A 93 -11.77 -8.06 11.41
C ASP A 93 -10.26 -8.09 11.18
N VAL A 94 -9.51 -7.48 12.08
CA VAL A 94 -8.06 -7.43 12.01
C VAL A 94 -7.45 -8.83 12.07
N ASP A 95 -7.99 -9.70 12.92
CA ASP A 95 -7.48 -11.07 13.06
C ASP A 95 -7.69 -11.90 11.78
N GLY A 96 -8.85 -11.77 11.15
CA GLY A 96 -9.13 -12.43 9.87
C GLY A 96 -8.23 -11.94 8.76
N ALA A 97 -8.02 -10.63 8.68
CA ALA A 97 -7.10 -10.03 7.72
C ALA A 97 -5.68 -10.57 7.92
N TYR A 98 -5.23 -10.66 9.17
CA TYR A 98 -3.92 -11.23 9.49
C TYR A 98 -3.80 -12.67 9.00
N ALA A 99 -4.80 -13.49 9.27
CA ALA A 99 -4.80 -14.89 8.85
C ALA A 99 -4.70 -15.03 7.31
N GLU A 100 -5.43 -14.19 6.57
CA GLU A 100 -5.35 -14.17 5.10
C GLU A 100 -3.97 -13.78 4.60
N LEU A 101 -3.36 -12.74 5.18
CA LEU A 101 -2.04 -12.27 4.79
C LEU A 101 -0.98 -13.33 5.05
N VAL A 102 -1.02 -13.98 6.20
CA VAL A 102 -0.10 -15.07 6.55
C VAL A 102 -0.25 -16.24 5.57
N ALA A 103 -1.49 -16.60 5.22
CA ALA A 103 -1.76 -17.67 4.27
C ALA A 103 -1.20 -17.37 2.87
N LYS A 104 -1.14 -16.09 2.50
CA LYS A 104 -0.56 -15.64 1.22
C LYS A 104 0.96 -15.43 1.29
N GLY A 105 1.58 -15.68 2.43
CA GLY A 105 3.02 -15.51 2.61
C GLY A 105 3.48 -14.07 2.77
N VAL A 106 2.57 -13.16 3.11
CA VAL A 106 2.92 -11.76 3.34
C VAL A 106 3.60 -11.59 4.70
N VAL A 107 4.71 -10.85 4.73
CA VAL A 107 5.41 -10.54 5.97
C VAL A 107 4.66 -9.44 6.70
N VAL A 108 4.27 -9.71 7.95
CA VAL A 108 3.61 -8.75 8.83
C VAL A 108 4.62 -8.34 9.90
N ASP A 109 4.91 -7.05 10.00
CA ASP A 109 5.92 -6.52 10.92
C ASP A 109 5.49 -6.66 12.38
N ARG A 110 4.20 -6.40 12.64
CA ARG A 110 3.63 -6.54 13.97
C ARG A 110 2.26 -7.21 13.86
N PRO A 111 2.09 -8.43 14.38
CA PRO A 111 0.79 -9.11 14.35
C PRO A 111 -0.25 -8.35 15.19
N PRO A 112 -1.54 -8.70 15.06
CA PRO A 112 -2.59 -8.01 15.80
C PRO A 112 -2.28 -7.92 17.30
N THR A 113 -2.25 -6.69 17.80
CA THR A 113 -1.93 -6.38 19.21
C THR A 113 -2.82 -5.23 19.65
N VAL A 114 -3.34 -5.33 20.86
CA VAL A 114 -4.16 -4.25 21.43
C VAL A 114 -3.25 -3.18 22.01
N ALA A 115 -3.37 -1.96 21.45
CA ALA A 115 -2.64 -0.81 21.95
C ALA A 115 -3.22 -0.31 23.28
N PRO A 116 -2.43 0.43 24.10
CA PRO A 116 -2.92 0.94 25.39
C PRO A 116 -4.18 1.81 25.28
N TYR A 117 -4.43 2.41 24.12
CA TYR A 117 -5.62 3.24 23.88
C TYR A 117 -6.79 2.45 23.29
N GLY A 118 -6.76 1.12 23.33
CA GLY A 118 -7.91 0.28 23.02
C GLY A 118 -8.13 -0.07 21.56
N MET A 119 -7.14 0.14 20.71
CA MET A 119 -7.20 -0.26 19.30
C MET A 119 -6.42 -1.55 19.08
N LYS A 120 -7.03 -2.51 18.40
CA LYS A 120 -6.31 -3.69 17.90
C LYS A 120 -5.68 -3.30 16.56
N GLN A 121 -4.36 -3.42 16.47
CA GLN A 121 -3.57 -2.94 15.33
C GLN A 121 -2.66 -4.02 14.79
N MET A 122 -2.50 -4.04 13.47
CA MET A 122 -1.55 -4.87 12.75
C MET A 122 -0.76 -3.95 11.82
N TYR A 123 0.57 -4.10 11.81
CA TYR A 123 1.45 -3.27 10.99
C TYR A 123 2.21 -4.10 9.98
N LEU A 124 2.28 -3.60 8.76
CA LEU A 124 3.13 -4.14 7.70
C LEU A 124 3.63 -2.99 6.84
N HIS A 125 4.49 -3.29 5.89
CA HIS A 125 4.96 -2.28 4.93
C HIS A 125 4.84 -2.82 3.51
N ASP A 126 4.73 -1.92 2.55
CA ASP A 126 4.69 -2.26 1.13
C ASP A 126 6.11 -2.49 0.57
N PRO A 127 6.25 -2.88 -0.71
CA PRO A 127 7.57 -3.13 -1.29
C PRO A 127 8.53 -1.93 -1.29
N ASP A 128 8.02 -0.71 -1.17
CA ASP A 128 8.83 0.52 -1.12
C ASP A 128 9.03 1.03 0.30
N GLY A 129 8.54 0.31 1.32
CA GLY A 129 8.73 0.66 2.72
C GLY A 129 7.65 1.56 3.31
N PHE A 130 6.60 1.91 2.56
CA PHE A 130 5.47 2.66 3.11
C PHE A 130 4.72 1.81 4.12
N GLY A 131 4.45 2.37 5.30
CA GLY A 131 3.75 1.67 6.38
C GLY A 131 2.26 1.57 6.14
N LEU A 132 1.68 0.43 6.54
CA LEU A 132 0.25 0.20 6.51
C LEU A 132 -0.17 -0.36 7.87
N CYS A 133 -1.22 0.23 8.46
CA CYS A 133 -1.79 -0.24 9.73
C CYS A 133 -3.25 -0.58 9.49
N PHE A 134 -3.65 -1.80 9.86
CA PHE A 134 -5.05 -2.20 9.86
C PHE A 134 -5.51 -2.24 11.31
N GLN A 135 -6.57 -1.50 11.64
CA GLN A 135 -6.99 -1.35 13.02
C GLN A 135 -8.49 -1.28 13.20
N TRP A 136 -8.94 -1.66 14.40
CA TRP A 136 -10.32 -1.52 14.85
C TRP A 136 -10.37 -1.50 16.36
N LYS A 137 -11.48 -1.05 16.90
CA LYS A 137 -11.70 -1.05 18.34
C LYS A 137 -11.59 -2.47 18.89
N ALA A 138 -10.81 -2.65 19.94
CA ALA A 138 -10.69 -3.91 20.67
C ALA A 138 -11.75 -3.93 21.78
N VAL A 139 -12.90 -4.46 21.49
CA VAL A 139 -14.00 -4.51 22.46
C VAL A 139 -14.23 -5.93 22.90
#